data_a565ba7087bb7e60150672d0340407e0
#
_entry.id   a565ba7087bb7e60150672d0340407e0
#
_cell.length_a   1.000
_cell.length_b   1.000
_cell.length_c   1.000
_cell.angle_alpha   90.00
_cell.angle_beta   90.00
_cell.angle_gamma   90.00
#
_symmetry.space_group_name_H-M   'P 1'
#
loop_
_entity.id
_entity.type
_entity.pdbx_description
1 polymer ?
#
loop_
_entity_poly.entity_id
_entity_poly.type
_entity_poly.pdbx_seq_one_letter_code
_entity_poly.pdbx_strand_id
1 'polypeptide(L)'
;MKENLKHYRTCVCNINYHMVWSVKYRRKILNAEIEAYLQKLVQEIAEDKGFTVHLFECGEGDYVHCFVSAPPKLSITEIVKYLKGITGRKLFERFPEIRNQLWKGELWNHSYYVETVGSVSEENIRRYIEHQSKAY
;
A
#
# COMPACT_ATOMS: atom_id res chain seq x y z
N MET A 1 17.03 22.13 -2.49
CA MET A 1 17.22 20.68 -2.40
C MET A 1 15.88 20.01 -2.11
N LYS A 2 15.60 18.90 -2.75
CA LYS A 2 14.34 18.20 -2.55
C LYS A 2 14.29 17.52 -1.18
N GLU A 3 13.15 17.60 -0.52
CA GLU A 3 12.98 17.09 0.85
C GLU A 3 13.05 15.57 0.94
N ASN A 4 12.72 14.86 -0.14
CA ASN A 4 12.54 13.41 -0.13
C ASN A 4 13.62 12.65 -0.88
N LEU A 5 14.83 13.20 -0.92
CA LEU A 5 15.95 12.49 -1.53
C LEU A 5 16.33 11.28 -0.70
N LYS A 6 16.45 10.14 -1.38
CA LYS A 6 16.91 8.91 -0.77
C LYS A 6 18.32 8.60 -1.22
N HIS A 7 19.16 8.28 -0.26
CA HIS A 7 20.56 7.93 -0.48
C HIS A 7 20.73 6.43 -0.34
N TYR A 8 21.02 5.78 -1.45
CA TYR A 8 21.36 4.36 -1.47
C TYR A 8 22.86 4.23 -1.72
N ARG A 9 23.39 3.03 -1.58
CA ARG A 9 24.82 2.81 -1.72
C ARG A 9 25.41 3.40 -3.00
N THR A 10 24.72 3.26 -4.12
CA THR A 10 25.25 3.64 -5.42
C THR A 10 24.43 4.72 -6.11
N CYS A 11 23.40 5.26 -5.46
CA CYS A 11 22.59 6.29 -6.09
C CYS A 11 21.87 7.17 -5.08
N VAL A 12 21.50 8.36 -5.56
CA VAL A 12 20.60 9.27 -4.88
C VAL A 12 19.39 9.42 -5.79
N CYS A 13 18.18 9.24 -5.25
CA CYS A 13 16.97 9.30 -6.08
C CYS A 13 15.78 9.85 -5.31
N ASN A 14 14.75 10.20 -6.07
CA ASN A 14 13.47 10.65 -5.52
C ASN A 14 12.38 9.99 -6.36
N ILE A 15 12.09 8.74 -6.04
CA ILE A 15 11.11 7.92 -6.76
C ILE A 15 10.00 7.57 -5.80
N ASN A 16 8.83 8.14 -6.01
CA ASN A 16 7.70 8.02 -5.11
C ASN A 16 6.44 7.65 -5.87
N TYR A 17 5.60 6.83 -5.25
CA TYR A 17 4.36 6.35 -5.85
C TYR A 17 3.20 6.49 -4.87
N HIS A 18 2.04 6.79 -5.41
CA HIS A 18 0.76 6.66 -4.71
C HIS A 18 0.01 5.48 -5.34
N MET A 19 -0.39 4.52 -4.52
CA MET A 19 -1.07 3.31 -4.95
C MET A 19 -2.41 3.17 -4.26
N VAL A 20 -3.39 2.65 -5.00
CA VAL A 20 -4.73 2.36 -4.46
C VAL A 20 -5.17 1.00 -4.98
N TRP A 21 -5.67 0.15 -4.11
CA TRP A 21 -6.33 -1.09 -4.52
C TRP A 21 -7.44 -1.45 -3.55
N SER A 22 -8.36 -2.30 -3.98
CA SER A 22 -9.54 -2.63 -3.19
C SER A 22 -9.60 -4.10 -2.82
N VAL A 23 -10.43 -4.37 -1.81
CA VAL A 23 -10.81 -5.73 -1.44
C VAL A 23 -11.66 -6.31 -2.59
N LYS A 24 -11.50 -7.60 -2.84
CA LYS A 24 -12.29 -8.33 -3.84
C LYS A 24 -13.78 -8.12 -3.58
N TYR A 25 -14.50 -7.75 -4.62
CA TYR A 25 -15.95 -7.44 -4.57
C TYR A 25 -16.28 -6.26 -3.64
N ARG A 26 -15.31 -5.44 -3.28
CA ARG A 26 -15.48 -4.30 -2.36
C ARG A 26 -16.12 -4.70 -1.04
N ARG A 27 -15.79 -5.89 -0.54
CA ARG A 27 -16.26 -6.35 0.77
C ARG A 27 -15.63 -5.51 1.89
N LYS A 28 -16.46 -5.07 2.82
CA LYS A 28 -16.02 -4.18 3.91
C LYS A 28 -15.47 -4.98 5.08
N ILE A 29 -14.30 -5.58 4.86
CA ILE A 29 -13.65 -6.43 5.87
C ILE A 29 -12.53 -5.74 6.62
N LEU A 30 -12.08 -4.58 6.15
CA LEU A 30 -10.92 -3.88 6.72
C LEU A 30 -11.34 -3.04 7.93
N ASN A 31 -11.58 -3.71 9.06
CA ASN A 31 -11.91 -3.03 10.30
C ASN A 31 -10.64 -2.51 10.99
N ALA A 32 -10.81 -1.85 12.14
CA ALA A 32 -9.69 -1.24 12.86
C ALA A 32 -8.61 -2.24 13.28
N GLU A 33 -9.01 -3.43 13.69
CA GLU A 33 -8.07 -4.48 14.11
C GLU A 33 -7.24 -4.97 12.93
N ILE A 34 -7.90 -5.20 11.79
CA ILE A 34 -7.23 -5.64 10.55
C ILE A 34 -6.32 -4.53 10.04
N GLU A 35 -6.77 -3.29 10.06
CA GLU A 35 -5.94 -2.17 9.65
C GLU A 35 -4.68 -2.04 10.51
N ALA A 36 -4.80 -2.18 11.81
CA ALA A 36 -3.64 -2.13 12.72
C ALA A 36 -2.63 -3.22 12.39
N TYR A 37 -3.11 -4.42 12.09
CA TYR A 37 -2.25 -5.53 11.68
C TYR A 37 -1.55 -5.23 10.35
N LEU A 38 -2.29 -4.71 9.38
CA LEU A 38 -1.74 -4.36 8.07
C LEU A 38 -0.70 -3.24 8.16
N GLN A 39 -0.94 -2.23 9.01
CA GLN A 39 0.02 -1.14 9.22
C GLN A 39 1.39 -1.68 9.62
N LYS A 40 1.41 -2.62 10.55
CA LYS A 40 2.64 -3.23 11.02
C LYS A 40 3.27 -4.11 9.95
N LEU A 41 2.45 -4.92 9.30
CA LEU A 41 2.91 -5.88 8.30
C LEU A 41 3.54 -5.19 7.09
N VAL A 42 2.93 -4.11 6.58
CA VAL A 42 3.50 -3.43 5.40
C VAL A 42 4.86 -2.79 5.72
N GLN A 43 5.08 -2.35 6.95
CA GLN A 43 6.39 -1.84 7.34
C GLN A 43 7.44 -2.95 7.36
N GLU A 44 7.07 -4.12 7.85
CA GLU A 44 7.96 -5.29 7.84
C GLU A 44 8.31 -5.73 6.41
N ILE A 45 7.32 -5.73 5.52
CA ILE A 45 7.52 -6.08 4.11
C ILE A 45 8.47 -5.07 3.46
N ALA A 46 8.25 -3.79 3.68
CA ALA A 46 9.07 -2.73 3.09
C ALA A 46 10.52 -2.84 3.55
N GLU A 47 10.74 -3.07 4.84
CA GLU A 47 12.08 -3.25 5.39
C GLU A 47 12.78 -4.45 4.77
N ASP A 48 12.08 -5.58 4.66
CA ASP A 48 12.63 -6.80 4.08
C ASP A 48 12.95 -6.67 2.60
N LYS A 49 12.10 -5.98 1.84
CA LYS A 49 12.22 -5.89 0.38
C LYS A 49 12.95 -4.65 -0.12
N GLY A 50 13.29 -3.73 0.77
CA GLY A 50 14.14 -2.59 0.43
C GLY A 50 13.42 -1.38 -0.16
N PHE A 51 12.21 -1.09 0.28
CA PHE A 51 11.52 0.15 -0.05
C PHE A 51 10.93 0.78 1.22
N THR A 52 10.36 1.96 1.10
CA THR A 52 9.82 2.70 2.25
C THR A 52 8.33 2.94 2.06
N VAL A 53 7.53 2.59 3.07
CA VAL A 53 6.10 2.91 3.10
C VAL A 53 5.92 4.11 4.03
N HIS A 54 5.53 5.25 3.46
CA HIS A 54 5.32 6.48 4.22
C HIS A 54 3.94 6.54 4.85
N LEU A 55 2.96 5.98 4.18
CA LEU A 55 1.58 5.95 4.64
C LEU A 55 0.90 4.72 4.07
N PHE A 56 0.09 4.07 4.88
CA PHE A 56 -0.80 2.99 4.48
C PHE A 56 -2.09 3.17 5.26
N GLU A 57 -3.19 3.43 4.56
CA GLU A 57 -4.49 3.62 5.20
C GLU A 57 -5.57 2.84 4.49
N CYS A 58 -6.53 2.35 5.27
CA CYS A 58 -7.73 1.70 4.76
C CYS A 58 -8.86 2.71 4.69
N GLY A 59 -9.47 2.86 3.50
CA GLY A 59 -10.59 3.77 3.31
C GLY A 59 -11.90 2.98 3.28
N GLU A 60 -12.87 3.45 4.02
CA GLU A 60 -14.22 2.90 4.06
C GLU A 60 -14.32 1.38 4.29
N GLY A 61 -13.26 0.77 4.76
CA GLY A 61 -13.24 -0.66 5.05
C GLY A 61 -13.10 -1.58 3.85
N ASP A 62 -12.99 -1.06 2.64
CA ASP A 62 -12.97 -1.87 1.42
C ASP A 62 -11.86 -1.55 0.44
N TYR A 63 -11.00 -0.57 0.74
CA TYR A 63 -9.85 -0.28 -0.11
C TYR A 63 -8.69 0.27 0.73
N VAL A 64 -7.50 0.26 0.13
CA VAL A 64 -6.31 0.84 0.77
C VAL A 64 -5.66 1.84 -0.16
N HIS A 65 -5.00 2.83 0.42
CA HIS A 65 -4.10 3.70 -0.32
C HIS A 65 -2.78 3.81 0.42
N CYS A 66 -1.70 3.97 -0.36
CA CYS A 66 -0.36 3.80 0.16
C CYS A 66 0.60 4.71 -0.59
N PHE A 67 1.49 5.36 0.14
CA PHE A 67 2.56 6.17 -0.44
C PHE A 67 3.89 5.49 -0.16
N VAL A 68 4.66 5.23 -1.22
CA VAL A 68 5.95 4.54 -1.10
C VAL A 68 7.06 5.29 -1.82
N SER A 69 8.28 5.12 -1.32
CA SER A 69 9.50 5.53 -2.01
C SER A 69 10.32 4.27 -2.28
N ALA A 70 10.96 4.22 -3.43
CA ALA A 70 11.67 3.02 -3.85
C ALA A 70 13.00 3.34 -4.53
N PRO A 71 13.98 2.42 -4.48
CA PRO A 71 15.19 2.55 -5.28
C PRO A 71 14.90 2.22 -6.74
N PRO A 72 15.74 2.68 -7.67
CA PRO A 72 15.55 2.42 -9.10
C PRO A 72 15.51 0.94 -9.47
N LYS A 73 16.15 0.10 -8.69
CA LYS A 73 16.23 -1.34 -8.99
C LYS A 73 14.92 -2.10 -8.76
N LEU A 74 13.97 -1.52 -8.01
CA LEU A 74 12.68 -2.15 -7.76
C LEU A 74 11.64 -1.58 -8.72
N SER A 75 10.99 -2.45 -9.49
CA SER A 75 9.89 -2.04 -10.33
C SER A 75 8.64 -1.83 -9.50
N ILE A 76 7.72 -1.01 -9.98
CA ILE A 76 6.44 -0.82 -9.31
C ILE A 76 5.64 -2.13 -9.27
N THR A 77 5.75 -2.94 -10.31
CA THR A 77 5.10 -4.26 -10.36
C THR A 77 5.57 -5.15 -9.23
N GLU A 78 6.87 -5.17 -8.95
CA GLU A 78 7.43 -5.95 -7.84
C GLU A 78 6.91 -5.46 -6.50
N ILE A 79 6.86 -4.14 -6.30
CA ILE A 79 6.39 -3.55 -5.05
C ILE A 79 4.93 -3.92 -4.79
N VAL A 80 4.07 -3.77 -5.81
CA VAL A 80 2.67 -4.13 -5.73
C VAL A 80 2.51 -5.62 -5.42
N LYS A 81 3.28 -6.45 -6.09
CA LYS A 81 3.27 -7.91 -5.89
C LYS A 81 3.63 -8.27 -4.44
N TYR A 82 4.68 -7.66 -3.89
CA TYR A 82 5.06 -7.89 -2.50
C TYR A 82 3.95 -7.46 -1.55
N LEU A 83 3.44 -6.24 -1.71
CA LEU A 83 2.41 -5.70 -0.82
C LEU A 83 1.12 -6.50 -0.88
N LYS A 84 0.58 -6.72 -2.07
CA LYS A 84 -0.69 -7.44 -2.22
C LYS A 84 -0.55 -8.93 -1.91
N GLY A 85 0.48 -9.56 -2.41
CA GLY A 85 0.66 -11.01 -2.26
C GLY A 85 0.90 -11.42 -0.81
N ILE A 86 1.82 -10.75 -0.14
CA ILE A 86 2.17 -11.09 1.24
C ILE A 86 1.04 -10.71 2.20
N THR A 87 0.45 -9.51 2.05
CA THR A 87 -0.64 -9.10 2.93
C THR A 87 -1.86 -9.99 2.77
N GLY A 88 -2.18 -10.38 1.54
CA GLY A 88 -3.32 -11.26 1.28
C GLY A 88 -3.18 -12.60 1.98
N ARG A 89 -2.01 -13.23 1.82
CA ARG A 89 -1.73 -14.52 2.46
C ARG A 89 -1.71 -14.41 3.97
N LYS A 90 -0.99 -13.44 4.51
CA LYS A 90 -0.85 -13.26 5.96
C LYS A 90 -2.17 -12.89 6.63
N LEU A 91 -2.99 -12.11 5.95
CA LEU A 91 -4.28 -11.72 6.50
C LEU A 91 -5.20 -12.94 6.67
N PHE A 92 -5.24 -13.82 5.68
CA PHE A 92 -6.02 -15.05 5.78
C PHE A 92 -5.49 -15.98 6.88
N GLU A 93 -4.18 -16.01 7.09
CA GLU A 93 -3.59 -16.81 8.17
C GLU A 93 -3.97 -16.25 9.54
N ARG A 94 -3.94 -14.94 9.69
CA ARG A 94 -4.20 -14.27 10.98
C ARG A 94 -5.69 -14.16 11.29
N PHE A 95 -6.52 -13.98 10.26
CA PHE A 95 -7.96 -13.81 10.38
C PHE A 95 -8.69 -14.79 9.45
N PRO A 96 -8.67 -16.10 9.77
CA PRO A 96 -9.24 -17.11 8.85
C PRO A 96 -10.72 -16.89 8.53
N GLU A 97 -11.46 -16.27 9.44
CA GLU A 97 -12.88 -16.02 9.29
C GLU A 97 -13.23 -15.12 8.10
N ILE A 98 -12.31 -14.25 7.65
CA ILE A 98 -12.60 -13.37 6.54
C ILE A 98 -12.66 -14.09 5.21
N ARG A 99 -12.04 -15.28 5.11
CA ARG A 99 -12.05 -16.07 3.88
C ARG A 99 -13.47 -16.47 3.49
N ASN A 100 -14.35 -16.65 4.46
CA ASN A 100 -15.74 -17.04 4.22
C ASN A 100 -16.54 -15.94 3.52
N GLN A 101 -16.06 -14.70 3.57
CA GLN A 101 -16.71 -13.57 2.93
C GLN A 101 -16.20 -13.32 1.50
N LEU A 102 -15.18 -14.09 1.08
CA LEU A 102 -14.51 -13.84 -0.19
C LEU A 102 -14.53 -15.08 -1.06
N TRP A 103 -15.18 -14.94 -2.20
CA TRP A 103 -15.31 -16.02 -3.20
C TRP A 103 -13.92 -16.39 -3.72
N LYS A 104 -13.63 -17.70 -3.80
CA LYS A 104 -12.35 -18.26 -4.26
C LYS A 104 -11.13 -17.93 -3.42
N GLY A 105 -11.32 -17.38 -2.23
CA GLY A 105 -10.25 -17.16 -1.28
C GLY A 105 -9.22 -16.12 -1.69
N GLU A 106 -9.58 -15.15 -2.53
CA GLU A 106 -8.72 -14.03 -2.89
C GLU A 106 -9.13 -12.79 -2.10
N LEU A 107 -8.16 -12.16 -1.44
CA LEU A 107 -8.42 -10.98 -0.63
C LEU A 107 -8.57 -9.72 -1.47
N TRP A 108 -7.58 -9.47 -2.33
CA TRP A 108 -7.50 -8.23 -3.09
C TRP A 108 -8.02 -8.39 -4.50
N ASN A 109 -8.62 -7.33 -5.02
CA ASN A 109 -8.98 -7.26 -6.42
C ASN A 109 -7.70 -7.37 -7.26
N HIS A 110 -7.79 -7.87 -8.48
CA HIS A 110 -6.62 -8.05 -9.34
C HIS A 110 -6.01 -6.73 -9.81
N SER A 111 -6.85 -5.72 -9.97
CA SER A 111 -6.40 -4.42 -10.47
C SER A 111 -5.86 -3.53 -9.34
N TYR A 112 -5.13 -2.51 -9.72
CA TYR A 112 -4.66 -1.48 -8.82
C TYR A 112 -4.44 -0.19 -9.61
N TYR A 113 -4.48 0.92 -8.91
CA TYR A 113 -4.12 2.22 -9.45
C TYR A 113 -2.76 2.61 -8.91
N VAL A 114 -1.92 3.20 -9.75
CA VAL A 114 -0.62 3.74 -9.32
C VAL A 114 -0.31 5.00 -10.11
N GLU A 115 0.25 5.98 -9.42
CA GLU A 115 0.80 7.17 -10.07
C GLU A 115 2.10 7.57 -9.37
N THR A 116 2.96 8.27 -10.10
CA THR A 116 4.16 8.86 -9.51
C THR A 116 3.78 10.14 -8.80
N VAL A 117 4.48 10.44 -7.70
CA VAL A 117 4.29 11.70 -6.98
C VAL A 117 5.67 12.35 -6.78
N GLY A 118 5.70 13.67 -6.84
CA GLY A 118 6.97 14.42 -6.74
C GLY A 118 7.49 14.51 -5.32
N SER A 119 6.63 14.35 -4.32
CA SER A 119 7.01 14.48 -2.92
C SER A 119 6.09 13.62 -2.06
N VAL A 120 6.65 13.07 -0.98
CA VAL A 120 5.88 12.33 0.01
C VAL A 120 5.83 13.09 1.34
N SER A 121 5.86 14.42 1.27
CA SER A 121 5.66 15.28 2.43
C SER A 121 4.25 15.08 2.99
N GLU A 122 4.09 15.36 4.28
CA GLU A 122 2.79 15.23 4.95
C GLU A 122 1.70 16.04 4.26
N GLU A 123 2.02 17.26 3.86
CA GLU A 123 1.07 18.13 3.16
C GLU A 123 0.64 17.54 1.81
N ASN A 124 1.58 17.01 1.05
CA ASN A 124 1.32 16.43 -0.25
C ASN A 124 0.46 15.18 -0.12
N ILE A 125 0.77 14.33 0.85
CA ILE A 125 -0.01 13.12 1.14
C ILE A 125 -1.45 13.50 1.50
N ARG A 126 -1.62 14.51 2.36
CA ARG A 126 -2.95 14.99 2.77
C ARG A 126 -3.75 15.45 1.57
N ARG A 127 -3.12 16.18 0.66
CA ARG A 127 -3.78 16.69 -0.55
C ARG A 127 -4.27 15.55 -1.43
N TYR A 128 -3.46 14.50 -1.61
CA TYR A 128 -3.86 13.32 -2.39
C TYR A 128 -5.03 12.58 -1.74
N ILE A 129 -5.01 12.44 -0.43
CA ILE A 129 -6.09 11.77 0.30
C ILE A 129 -7.41 12.53 0.13
N GLU A 130 -7.40 13.83 0.29
CA GLU A 130 -8.58 14.67 0.12
C GLU A 130 -9.14 14.55 -1.30
N HIS A 131 -8.27 14.54 -2.29
CA HIS A 131 -8.66 14.39 -3.69
C HIS A 131 -9.30 13.02 -3.93
N GLN A 132 -8.72 11.96 -3.38
CA GLN A 132 -9.26 10.60 -3.49
C GLN A 132 -10.64 10.48 -2.87
N SER A 133 -10.84 11.11 -1.71
CA SER A 133 -12.14 11.10 -1.03
C SER A 133 -13.25 11.69 -1.89
N LYS A 134 -12.92 12.61 -2.77
CA LYS A 134 -13.89 13.23 -3.67
C LYS A 134 -14.08 12.42 -4.95
N ALA A 135 -13.06 11.68 -5.38
CA ALA A 135 -13.06 10.92 -6.63
C ALA A 135 -13.70 9.53 -6.48
N TYR A 136 -13.69 9.00 -5.30
CA TYR A 136 -14.20 7.67 -5.00
C TYR A 136 -15.32 7.79 -3.92
#